data_5ef243f29bfdd4b430853cdb8a63f907
#
_entry.id   5ef243f29bfdd4b430853cdb8a63f907
#
_cell.length_a   1.000
_cell.length_b   1.000
_cell.length_c   1.000
_cell.angle_alpha   90.00
_cell.angle_beta   90.00
_cell.angle_gamma   90.00
#
_symmetry.space_group_name_H-M   'P 1'
#
loop_
_entity.id
_entity.type
_entity.pdbx_description
1 polymer ?
#
loop_
_entity_poly.entity_id
_entity_poly.type
_entity_poly.pdbx_seq_one_letter_code
_entity_poly.pdbx_strand_id
1 'polypeptide(L)'
;GYGGDMTTRVAIVGGTGKLGGIIRDIVNADDAYVEHAVLTSRSEIDEIDGADLVVDASTPAVSIDVVRGAVERGINVLVGTSGWSAERIALVRPLVDAAGTGAVFIPNFSLGSVIGSAIASAAAPFFPSIEIVEAHRESKVDSPSGTAVRTAELVAAARSAVGPVESPHVDQRARGQRVASVPIHSLRRPGVVAKQDVVLSGPGESLTITHDTIEPARAYAPGIRLALQNAIVSRGVVIGLDSFLDIGIRTPHSGGRPPVDEGGVPGQVARTTGA
;
A
#
# COMPACT_ATOMS: atom_id res chain seq x y z
N GLY A 1 33.22 -15.55 15.06
CA GLY A 1 32.58 -15.68 13.77
C GLY A 1 32.34 -14.28 13.19
N TYR A 2 33.03 -13.94 12.12
CA TYR A 2 32.94 -12.65 11.44
C TYR A 2 31.62 -12.60 10.65
N GLY A 3 30.57 -12.02 11.23
CA GLY A 3 29.46 -11.46 10.51
C GLY A 3 29.80 -9.99 10.28
N GLY A 4 30.43 -9.67 9.16
CA GLY A 4 30.53 -8.29 8.71
C GLY A 4 29.10 -7.79 8.47
N ASP A 5 28.68 -6.81 9.24
CA ASP A 5 27.44 -6.08 9.05
C ASP A 5 27.57 -5.39 7.69
N MET A 6 27.01 -6.00 6.63
CA MET A 6 27.11 -5.46 5.28
C MET A 6 26.14 -4.30 5.18
N THR A 7 26.64 -3.08 5.29
CA THR A 7 25.88 -1.85 5.08
C THR A 7 25.30 -1.83 3.67
N THR A 8 24.00 -1.63 3.53
CA THR A 8 23.29 -1.57 2.24
C THR A 8 23.53 -0.24 1.55
N ARG A 9 24.06 -0.27 0.33
CA ARG A 9 24.28 0.92 -0.50
C ARG A 9 22.99 1.30 -1.21
N VAL A 10 22.44 2.46 -0.90
CA VAL A 10 21.15 2.94 -1.42
C VAL A 10 21.38 4.09 -2.39
N ALA A 11 20.93 3.93 -3.63
CA ALA A 11 20.84 5.03 -4.60
C ALA A 11 19.41 5.60 -4.59
N ILE A 12 19.28 6.90 -4.45
CA ILE A 12 17.99 7.58 -4.33
C ILE A 12 17.76 8.49 -5.53
N VAL A 13 16.77 8.15 -6.34
CA VAL A 13 16.38 8.94 -7.51
C VAL A 13 15.27 9.91 -7.11
N GLY A 14 15.45 11.19 -7.40
CA GLY A 14 14.55 12.24 -6.92
C GLY A 14 14.80 12.65 -5.47
N GLY A 15 16.03 12.46 -4.99
CA GLY A 15 16.41 12.72 -3.59
C GLY A 15 16.32 14.18 -3.14
N THR A 16 16.13 15.13 -4.05
CA THR A 16 15.93 16.56 -3.73
C THR A 16 14.45 16.94 -3.57
N GLY A 17 13.52 16.05 -3.88
CA GLY A 17 12.09 16.24 -3.66
C GLY A 17 11.68 16.03 -2.19
N LYS A 18 10.41 16.26 -1.88
CA LYS A 18 9.88 16.10 -0.50
C LYS A 18 10.03 14.66 0.03
N LEU A 19 9.54 13.68 -0.71
CA LEU A 19 9.64 12.28 -0.33
C LEU A 19 11.09 11.81 -0.34
N GLY A 20 11.86 12.14 -1.39
CA GLY A 20 13.28 11.83 -1.49
C GLY A 20 14.10 12.38 -0.33
N GLY A 21 13.82 13.60 0.13
CA GLY A 21 14.44 14.20 1.30
C GLY A 21 14.16 13.43 2.59
N ILE A 22 12.92 13.02 2.81
CA ILE A 22 12.54 12.19 3.97
C ILE A 22 13.28 10.84 3.93
N ILE A 23 13.34 10.20 2.77
CA ILE A 23 14.05 8.93 2.60
C ILE A 23 15.54 9.08 2.87
N ARG A 24 16.16 10.15 2.36
CA ARG A 24 17.58 10.46 2.62
C ARG A 24 17.87 10.64 4.11
N ASP A 25 17.02 11.37 4.82
CA ASP A 25 17.17 11.57 6.27
C ASP A 25 17.13 10.25 7.02
N ILE A 26 16.23 9.33 6.62
CA ILE A 26 16.11 8.00 7.22
C ILE A 26 17.35 7.15 6.90
N VAL A 27 17.79 7.12 5.64
CA VAL A 27 18.97 6.37 5.21
C VAL A 27 20.22 6.86 5.94
N ASN A 28 20.39 8.18 6.06
CA ASN A 28 21.58 8.77 6.71
C ASN A 28 21.55 8.68 8.25
N ALA A 29 20.41 8.39 8.85
CA ALA A 29 20.26 8.23 10.30
C ALA A 29 20.40 6.77 10.79
N ASP A 30 20.55 5.82 9.89
CA ASP A 30 20.59 4.39 10.21
C ASP A 30 21.87 3.75 9.66
N ASP A 31 22.72 3.23 10.55
CA ASP A 31 24.01 2.62 10.20
C ASP A 31 23.90 1.37 9.30
N ALA A 32 22.69 0.79 9.18
CA ALA A 32 22.43 -0.30 8.24
C ALA A 32 22.50 0.12 6.77
N TYR A 33 22.46 1.41 6.51
CA TYR A 33 22.45 1.99 5.16
C TYR A 33 23.58 2.97 4.95
N VAL A 34 23.96 3.13 3.68
CA VAL A 34 24.81 4.24 3.22
C VAL A 34 24.22 4.82 1.95
N GLU A 35 24.16 6.14 1.88
CA GLU A 35 23.78 6.87 0.67
C GLU A 35 24.86 6.69 -0.39
N HIS A 36 24.58 5.87 -1.41
CA HIS A 36 25.51 5.57 -2.49
C HIS A 36 25.52 6.67 -3.54
N ALA A 37 24.33 7.09 -3.97
CA ALA A 37 24.15 8.14 -4.95
C ALA A 37 22.79 8.83 -4.74
N VAL A 38 22.72 10.12 -5.10
CA VAL A 38 21.48 10.89 -5.14
C VAL A 38 21.32 11.45 -6.54
N LEU A 39 20.35 10.90 -7.28
CA LEU A 39 20.08 11.29 -8.65
C LEU A 39 19.03 12.39 -8.71
N THR A 40 19.25 13.35 -9.57
CA THR A 40 18.35 14.47 -9.89
C THR A 40 17.99 14.43 -11.37
N SER A 41 17.23 15.42 -11.85
CA SER A 41 16.93 15.58 -13.28
C SER A 41 18.15 15.80 -14.18
N ARG A 42 19.33 16.03 -13.59
CA ARG A 42 20.59 16.25 -14.31
C ARG A 42 21.53 15.04 -14.25
N SER A 43 21.14 14.01 -13.51
CA SER A 43 21.94 12.79 -13.33
C SER A 43 21.70 11.80 -14.46
N GLU A 44 22.72 10.98 -14.73
CA GLU A 44 22.58 9.83 -15.62
C GLU A 44 22.24 8.58 -14.81
N ILE A 45 21.49 7.65 -15.42
CA ILE A 45 21.07 6.43 -14.75
C ILE A 45 22.25 5.55 -14.31
N ASP A 46 23.39 5.67 -14.96
CA ASP A 46 24.61 4.92 -14.63
C ASP A 46 25.15 5.25 -13.22
N GLU A 47 24.72 6.35 -12.63
CA GLU A 47 25.11 6.72 -11.26
C GLU A 47 24.54 5.75 -10.20
N ILE A 48 23.58 4.87 -10.56
CA ILE A 48 23.11 3.80 -9.66
C ILE A 48 24.02 2.58 -9.65
N ASP A 49 25.01 2.50 -10.53
CA ASP A 49 25.91 1.36 -10.61
C ASP A 49 26.60 1.09 -9.27
N GLY A 50 26.57 -0.15 -8.83
CA GLY A 50 27.13 -0.54 -7.55
C GLY A 50 26.22 -0.36 -6.33
N ALA A 51 25.02 0.18 -6.48
CA ALA A 51 24.02 0.18 -5.42
C ALA A 51 23.48 -1.22 -5.14
N ASP A 52 23.06 -1.46 -3.90
CA ASP A 52 22.38 -2.69 -3.49
C ASP A 52 20.86 -2.54 -3.58
N LEU A 53 20.38 -1.30 -3.48
CA LEU A 53 18.96 -0.94 -3.61
C LEU A 53 18.84 0.40 -4.32
N VAL A 54 17.92 0.52 -5.26
CA VAL A 54 17.47 1.79 -5.83
C VAL A 54 16.15 2.19 -5.19
N VAL A 55 16.04 3.43 -4.74
CA VAL A 55 14.78 4.02 -4.27
C VAL A 55 14.34 5.09 -5.25
N ASP A 56 13.17 4.90 -5.84
CA ASP A 56 12.56 5.85 -6.77
C ASP A 56 11.56 6.76 -6.06
N ALA A 57 11.95 8.01 -5.87
CA ALA A 57 11.12 9.11 -5.38
C ALA A 57 11.09 10.25 -6.41
N SER A 58 11.06 9.91 -7.69
CA SER A 58 11.10 10.84 -8.83
C SER A 58 9.69 11.33 -9.24
N THR A 59 9.42 11.33 -10.51
CA THR A 59 8.11 11.69 -11.06
C THR A 59 7.54 10.55 -11.89
N PRO A 60 6.21 10.51 -12.12
CA PRO A 60 5.59 9.47 -12.94
C PRO A 60 6.19 9.35 -14.34
N ALA A 61 6.66 10.47 -14.92
CA ALA A 61 7.21 10.49 -16.27
C ALA A 61 8.52 9.70 -16.41
N VAL A 62 9.39 9.71 -15.39
CA VAL A 62 10.70 9.06 -15.44
C VAL A 62 10.76 7.75 -14.66
N SER A 63 9.79 7.47 -13.81
CA SER A 63 9.80 6.35 -12.89
C SER A 63 9.94 4.99 -13.61
N ILE A 64 9.33 4.82 -14.77
CA ILE A 64 9.44 3.57 -15.54
C ILE A 64 10.87 3.32 -16.01
N ASP A 65 11.59 4.36 -16.39
CA ASP A 65 12.98 4.25 -16.84
C ASP A 65 13.91 3.97 -15.67
N VAL A 66 13.61 4.51 -14.48
CA VAL A 66 14.32 4.20 -13.24
C VAL A 66 14.16 2.72 -12.89
N VAL A 67 12.93 2.20 -12.92
CA VAL A 67 12.65 0.79 -12.64
C VAL A 67 13.38 -0.11 -13.63
N ARG A 68 13.28 0.18 -14.94
CA ARG A 68 14.00 -0.58 -15.97
C ARG A 68 15.50 -0.54 -15.77
N GLY A 69 16.05 0.66 -15.54
CA GLY A 69 17.49 0.83 -15.33
C GLY A 69 18.04 0.05 -14.13
N ALA A 70 17.30 -0.01 -13.02
CA ALA A 70 17.66 -0.81 -11.86
C ALA A 70 17.57 -2.32 -12.18
N VAL A 71 16.48 -2.77 -12.76
CA VAL A 71 16.23 -4.18 -13.09
C VAL A 71 17.26 -4.73 -14.09
N GLU A 72 17.60 -3.96 -15.13
CA GLU A 72 18.62 -4.32 -16.11
C GLU A 72 20.01 -4.53 -15.50
N ARG A 73 20.28 -3.86 -14.35
CA ARG A 73 21.52 -4.01 -13.59
C ARG A 73 21.45 -5.08 -12.50
N GLY A 74 20.34 -5.78 -12.39
CA GLY A 74 20.12 -6.78 -11.35
C GLY A 74 19.95 -6.17 -9.94
N ILE A 75 19.55 -4.91 -9.85
CA ILE A 75 19.37 -4.18 -8.58
C ILE A 75 17.88 -4.15 -8.22
N ASN A 76 17.55 -4.47 -6.99
CA ASN A 76 16.18 -4.32 -6.47
C ASN A 76 15.78 -2.84 -6.43
N VAL A 77 14.51 -2.56 -6.65
CA VAL A 77 13.97 -1.20 -6.64
C VAL A 77 12.76 -1.06 -5.72
N LEU A 78 12.79 -0.01 -4.89
CA LEU A 78 11.66 0.46 -4.08
C LEU A 78 11.08 1.70 -4.75
N VAL A 79 9.81 1.65 -5.13
CA VAL A 79 9.13 2.72 -5.85
C VAL A 79 8.14 3.41 -4.93
N GLY A 80 8.42 4.67 -4.58
CA GLY A 80 7.52 5.56 -3.87
C GLY A 80 6.83 6.59 -4.79
N THR A 81 7.27 6.67 -6.05
CA THR A 81 6.70 7.56 -7.05
C THR A 81 5.26 7.14 -7.38
N SER A 82 4.34 8.11 -7.47
CA SER A 82 2.95 7.89 -7.84
C SER A 82 2.76 7.55 -9.33
N GLY A 83 1.53 7.21 -9.72
CA GLY A 83 1.16 6.98 -11.11
C GLY A 83 1.44 5.57 -11.64
N TRP A 84 1.62 4.59 -10.76
CA TRP A 84 1.75 3.19 -11.12
C TRP A 84 0.39 2.47 -11.09
N SER A 85 -0.25 2.38 -12.25
CA SER A 85 -1.46 1.56 -12.43
C SER A 85 -1.11 0.07 -12.60
N ALA A 86 -2.12 -0.78 -12.50
CA ALA A 86 -1.95 -2.22 -12.75
C ALA A 86 -1.38 -2.51 -14.15
N GLU A 87 -1.84 -1.77 -15.15
CA GLU A 87 -1.37 -1.86 -16.55
C GLU A 87 0.10 -1.46 -16.66
N ARG A 88 0.49 -0.39 -15.98
CA ARG A 88 1.88 0.08 -15.98
C ARG A 88 2.82 -0.88 -15.28
N ILE A 89 2.39 -1.46 -14.18
CA ILE A 89 3.14 -2.52 -13.47
C ILE A 89 3.28 -3.77 -14.35
N ALA A 90 2.23 -4.13 -15.10
CA ALA A 90 2.26 -5.27 -16.01
C ALA A 90 3.35 -5.13 -17.10
N LEU A 91 3.71 -3.91 -17.49
CA LEU A 91 4.79 -3.67 -18.47
C LEU A 91 6.18 -4.02 -17.93
N VAL A 92 6.42 -3.86 -16.65
CA VAL A 92 7.74 -4.11 -16.04
C VAL A 92 7.84 -5.47 -15.37
N ARG A 93 6.73 -6.11 -15.04
CA ARG A 93 6.71 -7.43 -14.39
C ARG A 93 7.55 -8.49 -15.11
N PRO A 94 7.44 -8.69 -16.44
CA PRO A 94 8.26 -9.67 -17.14
C PRO A 94 9.76 -9.38 -17.03
N LEU A 95 10.17 -8.12 -17.00
CA LEU A 95 11.56 -7.71 -16.85
C LEU A 95 12.08 -8.04 -15.45
N VAL A 96 11.30 -7.73 -14.42
CA VAL A 96 11.60 -8.03 -13.02
C VAL A 96 11.76 -9.53 -12.81
N ASP A 97 10.82 -10.32 -13.33
CA ASP A 97 10.82 -11.78 -13.19
C ASP A 97 12.02 -12.40 -13.94
N ALA A 98 12.32 -11.95 -15.16
CA ALA A 98 13.45 -12.43 -15.94
C ALA A 98 14.81 -12.10 -15.31
N ALA A 99 14.92 -10.93 -14.68
CA ALA A 99 16.14 -10.52 -13.99
C ALA A 99 16.31 -11.18 -12.61
N GLY A 100 15.27 -11.81 -12.06
CA GLY A 100 15.27 -12.37 -10.71
C GLY A 100 15.40 -11.32 -9.60
N THR A 101 15.08 -10.07 -9.91
CA THR A 101 15.10 -8.93 -8.96
C THR A 101 13.78 -8.76 -8.22
N GLY A 102 13.74 -7.84 -7.26
CA GLY A 102 12.52 -7.35 -6.63
C GLY A 102 12.17 -5.94 -7.08
N ALA A 103 10.90 -5.68 -7.36
CA ALA A 103 10.36 -4.35 -7.56
C ALA A 103 9.17 -4.15 -6.62
N VAL A 104 9.34 -3.27 -5.64
CA VAL A 104 8.38 -3.03 -4.56
C VAL A 104 7.73 -1.67 -4.79
N PHE A 105 6.43 -1.67 -5.05
CA PHE A 105 5.64 -0.47 -5.32
C PHE A 105 4.83 -0.11 -4.08
N ILE A 106 5.12 1.05 -3.48
CA ILE A 106 4.45 1.53 -2.26
C ILE A 106 3.65 2.79 -2.57
N PRO A 107 2.32 2.67 -2.76
CA PRO A 107 1.46 3.83 -3.03
C PRO A 107 1.32 4.77 -1.83
N ASN A 108 1.51 4.26 -0.62
CA ASN A 108 1.38 5.01 0.62
C ASN A 108 2.29 4.45 1.70
N PHE A 109 3.16 5.28 2.26
CA PHE A 109 4.09 4.91 3.34
C PHE A 109 3.50 5.08 4.75
N SER A 110 2.32 5.66 4.90
CA SER A 110 1.68 5.78 6.20
C SER A 110 1.12 4.45 6.69
N LEU A 111 1.68 3.87 7.75
CA LEU A 111 1.16 2.66 8.38
C LEU A 111 -0.29 2.84 8.84
N GLY A 112 -0.60 3.99 9.46
CA GLY A 112 -1.94 4.28 9.94
C GLY A 112 -2.97 4.31 8.81
N SER A 113 -2.63 4.91 7.66
CA SER A 113 -3.48 4.92 6.47
C SER A 113 -3.70 3.51 5.90
N VAL A 114 -2.64 2.74 5.78
CA VAL A 114 -2.69 1.36 5.24
C VAL A 114 -3.50 0.45 6.17
N ILE A 115 -3.26 0.52 7.47
CA ILE A 115 -4.01 -0.25 8.49
C ILE A 115 -5.48 0.19 8.50
N GLY A 116 -5.77 1.50 8.46
CA GLY A 116 -7.13 2.01 8.40
C GLY A 116 -7.92 1.49 7.20
N SER A 117 -7.31 1.46 6.02
CA SER A 117 -7.90 0.90 4.80
C SER A 117 -8.13 -0.62 4.92
N ALA A 118 -7.21 -1.34 5.54
CA ALA A 118 -7.34 -2.78 5.76
C ALA A 118 -8.47 -3.11 6.74
N ILE A 119 -8.61 -2.35 7.83
CA ILE A 119 -9.72 -2.50 8.79
C ILE A 119 -11.05 -2.18 8.10
N ALA A 120 -11.12 -1.09 7.32
CA ALA A 120 -12.30 -0.74 6.56
C ALA A 120 -12.72 -1.86 5.59
N SER A 121 -11.75 -2.44 4.89
CA SER A 121 -11.98 -3.56 3.98
C SER A 121 -12.51 -4.81 4.71
N ALA A 122 -11.94 -5.13 5.87
CA ALA A 122 -12.38 -6.27 6.69
C ALA A 122 -13.82 -6.07 7.22
N ALA A 123 -14.20 -4.84 7.57
CA ALA A 123 -15.55 -4.50 8.03
C ALA A 123 -16.57 -4.36 6.89
N ALA A 124 -16.13 -4.06 5.67
CA ALA A 124 -16.99 -3.72 4.54
C ALA A 124 -18.08 -4.74 4.21
N PRO A 125 -17.86 -6.06 4.26
CA PRO A 125 -18.92 -7.05 3.97
C PRO A 125 -20.12 -7.00 4.91
N PHE A 126 -19.96 -6.41 6.11
CA PHE A 126 -20.98 -6.40 7.17
C PHE A 126 -21.90 -5.17 7.12
N PHE A 127 -21.56 -4.16 6.32
CA PHE A 127 -22.30 -2.89 6.24
C PHE A 127 -22.80 -2.64 4.82
N PRO A 128 -24.12 -2.38 4.64
CA PRO A 128 -24.69 -2.14 3.31
C PRO A 128 -24.25 -0.80 2.72
N SER A 129 -24.04 0.23 3.54
CA SER A 129 -23.68 1.58 3.11
C SER A 129 -22.28 1.94 3.57
N ILE A 130 -21.44 2.41 2.66
CA ILE A 130 -20.07 2.86 2.94
C ILE A 130 -19.80 4.11 2.11
N GLU A 131 -19.38 5.18 2.78
CA GLU A 131 -18.95 6.42 2.13
C GLU A 131 -17.59 6.85 2.68
N ILE A 132 -16.80 7.53 1.86
CA ILE A 132 -15.48 8.03 2.24
C ILE A 132 -15.51 9.56 2.19
N VAL A 133 -15.02 10.20 3.25
CA VAL A 133 -14.77 11.65 3.28
C VAL A 133 -13.27 11.85 3.41
N GLU A 134 -12.66 12.49 2.42
CA GLU A 134 -11.24 12.82 2.47
C GLU A 134 -11.01 14.33 2.50
N ALA A 135 -10.01 14.76 3.23
CA ALA A 135 -9.65 16.17 3.34
C ALA A 135 -8.15 16.37 3.14
N HIS A 136 -7.80 17.36 2.36
CA HIS A 136 -6.42 17.77 2.11
C HIS A 136 -6.30 19.30 2.10
N ARG A 137 -5.06 19.76 2.11
CA ARG A 137 -4.76 21.19 1.94
C ARG A 137 -5.28 21.73 0.63
N GLU A 138 -5.51 23.03 0.59
CA GLU A 138 -6.07 23.74 -0.58
C GLU A 138 -5.25 23.57 -1.86
N SER A 139 -3.93 23.42 -1.73
CA SER A 139 -3.02 23.26 -2.86
C SER A 139 -3.07 21.89 -3.56
N LYS A 140 -3.81 20.90 -2.99
CA LYS A 140 -3.99 19.61 -3.65
C LYS A 140 -5.01 19.73 -4.78
N VAL A 141 -4.53 19.56 -6.02
CA VAL A 141 -5.31 19.77 -7.24
C VAL A 141 -6.23 18.59 -7.55
N ASP A 142 -5.70 17.36 -7.45
CA ASP A 142 -6.46 16.14 -7.76
C ASP A 142 -7.51 15.84 -6.69
N SER A 143 -8.68 15.39 -7.13
CA SER A 143 -9.75 14.87 -6.28
C SER A 143 -10.56 13.80 -7.05
N PRO A 144 -10.95 12.70 -6.37
CA PRO A 144 -10.55 12.30 -5.03
C PRO A 144 -9.05 12.01 -4.91
N SER A 145 -8.52 11.98 -3.67
CA SER A 145 -7.13 11.59 -3.44
C SER A 145 -6.88 10.13 -3.86
N GLY A 146 -5.67 9.82 -4.32
CA GLY A 146 -5.30 8.46 -4.70
C GLY A 146 -5.50 7.45 -3.56
N THR A 147 -5.26 7.86 -2.31
CA THR A 147 -5.52 7.03 -1.13
C THR A 147 -7.00 6.70 -0.97
N ALA A 148 -7.89 7.66 -1.18
CA ALA A 148 -9.34 7.43 -1.09
C ALA A 148 -9.84 6.54 -2.22
N VAL A 149 -9.35 6.73 -3.44
CA VAL A 149 -9.64 5.86 -4.58
C VAL A 149 -9.21 4.43 -4.27
N ARG A 150 -7.98 4.23 -3.80
CA ARG A 150 -7.46 2.91 -3.43
C ARG A 150 -8.29 2.27 -2.32
N THR A 151 -8.68 3.02 -1.30
CA THR A 151 -9.53 2.52 -0.20
C THR A 151 -10.90 2.08 -0.73
N ALA A 152 -11.52 2.86 -1.61
CA ALA A 152 -12.79 2.49 -2.24
C ALA A 152 -12.69 1.19 -3.05
N GLU A 153 -11.63 1.01 -3.82
CA GLU A 153 -11.36 -0.21 -4.58
C GLU A 153 -11.18 -1.43 -3.67
N LEU A 154 -10.42 -1.30 -2.57
CA LEU A 154 -10.20 -2.36 -1.59
C LEU A 154 -11.52 -2.75 -0.88
N VAL A 155 -12.32 -1.76 -0.48
CA VAL A 155 -13.65 -1.97 0.11
C VAL A 155 -14.57 -2.70 -0.86
N ALA A 156 -14.63 -2.26 -2.12
CA ALA A 156 -15.47 -2.91 -3.13
C ALA A 156 -15.02 -4.35 -3.42
N ALA A 157 -13.72 -4.59 -3.49
CA ALA A 157 -13.15 -5.93 -3.67
C ALA A 157 -13.50 -6.86 -2.50
N ALA A 158 -13.40 -6.37 -1.26
CA ALA A 158 -13.79 -7.13 -0.07
C ALA A 158 -15.28 -7.51 -0.05
N ARG A 159 -16.12 -6.77 -0.77
CA ARG A 159 -17.56 -7.00 -0.89
C ARG A 159 -17.96 -7.89 -2.07
N SER A 160 -17.01 -8.47 -2.78
CA SER A 160 -17.30 -9.26 -4.00
C SER A 160 -18.37 -10.35 -3.81
N ALA A 161 -18.47 -10.96 -2.62
CA ALA A 161 -19.44 -11.99 -2.29
C ALA A 161 -20.81 -11.47 -1.83
N VAL A 162 -20.91 -10.19 -1.40
CA VAL A 162 -22.14 -9.61 -0.82
C VAL A 162 -22.75 -8.51 -1.69
N GLY A 163 -22.05 -8.11 -2.74
CA GLY A 163 -22.53 -7.12 -3.71
C GLY A 163 -22.05 -5.69 -3.46
N PRO A 164 -22.36 -4.77 -4.37
CA PRO A 164 -21.90 -3.38 -4.32
C PRO A 164 -22.45 -2.66 -3.08
N VAL A 165 -21.78 -1.55 -2.75
CA VAL A 165 -22.26 -0.64 -1.70
C VAL A 165 -23.59 -0.02 -2.13
N GLU A 166 -24.54 0.06 -1.22
CA GLU A 166 -25.80 0.78 -1.44
C GLU A 166 -25.55 2.29 -1.43
N SER A 167 -25.80 2.95 -2.55
CA SER A 167 -25.54 4.38 -2.73
C SER A 167 -26.74 5.04 -3.44
N PRO A 168 -27.78 5.45 -2.70
CA PRO A 168 -28.94 6.08 -3.31
C PRO A 168 -28.60 7.47 -3.85
N HIS A 169 -29.31 7.89 -4.90
CA HIS A 169 -29.24 9.25 -5.47
C HIS A 169 -27.85 9.68 -5.95
N VAL A 170 -27.07 8.73 -6.51
CA VAL A 170 -25.67 8.97 -6.94
C VAL A 170 -25.52 9.87 -8.17
N ASP A 171 -26.60 10.16 -8.86
CA ASP A 171 -26.70 11.10 -9.99
C ASP A 171 -26.64 12.57 -9.54
N GLN A 172 -26.87 12.85 -8.26
CA GLN A 172 -26.81 14.20 -7.71
C GLN A 172 -25.35 14.57 -7.37
N ARG A 173 -24.92 15.76 -7.77
CA ARG A 173 -23.54 16.23 -7.57
C ARG A 173 -23.10 16.24 -6.09
N ALA A 174 -24.01 16.51 -5.17
CA ALA A 174 -23.74 16.53 -3.74
C ALA A 174 -23.46 15.14 -3.13
N ARG A 175 -23.70 14.06 -3.91
CA ARG A 175 -23.44 12.67 -3.48
C ARG A 175 -22.00 12.21 -3.69
N GLY A 176 -21.11 13.13 -4.03
CA GLY A 176 -19.69 12.86 -4.24
C GLY A 176 -19.37 12.15 -5.56
N GLN A 177 -18.14 11.72 -5.70
CA GLN A 177 -17.70 10.91 -6.84
C GLN A 177 -17.71 9.44 -6.47
N ARG A 178 -18.43 8.64 -7.26
CA ARG A 178 -18.49 7.19 -7.07
C ARG A 178 -17.26 6.51 -7.67
N VAL A 179 -16.57 5.72 -6.84
CA VAL A 179 -15.46 4.87 -7.25
C VAL A 179 -15.77 3.44 -6.83
N ALA A 180 -15.81 2.50 -7.77
CA ALA A 180 -16.09 1.09 -7.52
C ALA A 180 -17.30 0.86 -6.59
N SER A 181 -18.40 1.56 -6.78
CA SER A 181 -19.62 1.64 -5.98
C SER A 181 -19.57 2.52 -4.71
N VAL A 182 -18.42 2.96 -4.24
CA VAL A 182 -18.26 3.74 -3.01
C VAL A 182 -18.25 5.23 -3.33
N PRO A 183 -19.16 6.04 -2.74
CA PRO A 183 -19.09 7.50 -2.86
C PRO A 183 -17.90 8.07 -2.08
N ILE A 184 -17.18 9.01 -2.71
CA ILE A 184 -16.07 9.73 -2.09
C ILE A 184 -16.38 11.22 -2.13
N HIS A 185 -16.25 11.88 -0.97
CA HIS A 185 -16.43 13.32 -0.80
C HIS A 185 -15.08 13.95 -0.48
N SER A 186 -14.70 14.96 -1.26
CA SER A 186 -13.39 15.60 -1.14
C SER A 186 -13.51 16.99 -0.56
N LEU A 187 -12.81 17.24 0.54
CA LEU A 187 -12.68 18.56 1.14
C LEU A 187 -11.27 19.13 0.87
N ARG A 188 -11.20 20.44 0.57
CA ARG A 188 -9.95 21.19 0.43
C ARG A 188 -10.02 22.38 1.37
N ARG A 189 -9.19 22.40 2.42
CA ARG A 189 -9.26 23.42 3.46
C ARG A 189 -7.90 23.66 4.13
N PRO A 190 -7.66 24.87 4.67
CA PRO A 190 -6.44 25.16 5.42
C PRO A 190 -6.37 24.32 6.71
N GLY A 191 -5.15 24.13 7.22
CA GLY A 191 -4.91 23.45 8.50
C GLY A 191 -5.03 21.91 8.44
N VAL A 192 -5.22 21.34 7.25
CA VAL A 192 -5.24 19.88 7.05
C VAL A 192 -4.07 19.47 6.17
N VAL A 193 -3.39 18.40 6.54
CA VAL A 193 -2.38 17.76 5.67
C VAL A 193 -3.05 16.69 4.81
N ALA A 194 -3.53 15.62 5.44
CA ALA A 194 -4.28 14.55 4.81
C ALA A 194 -5.14 13.85 5.86
N LYS A 195 -6.43 13.72 5.61
CA LYS A 195 -7.37 13.04 6.50
C LYS A 195 -8.33 12.18 5.67
N GLN A 196 -8.69 11.02 6.20
CA GLN A 196 -9.69 10.15 5.59
C GLN A 196 -10.58 9.55 6.67
N ASP A 197 -11.89 9.69 6.47
CA ASP A 197 -12.92 9.02 7.25
C ASP A 197 -13.63 8.00 6.35
N VAL A 198 -13.64 6.74 6.75
CA VAL A 198 -14.46 5.70 6.13
C VAL A 198 -15.66 5.47 7.03
N VAL A 199 -16.84 5.84 6.55
CA VAL A 199 -18.09 5.76 7.29
C VAL A 199 -18.88 4.54 6.80
N LEU A 200 -18.99 3.52 7.65
CA LEU A 200 -19.74 2.31 7.39
C LEU A 200 -21.05 2.37 8.18
N SER A 201 -22.18 2.19 7.52
CA SER A 201 -23.49 2.34 8.15
C SER A 201 -24.38 1.14 7.89
N GLY A 202 -25.07 0.70 8.92
CA GLY A 202 -26.05 -0.37 8.92
C GLY A 202 -27.32 0.00 9.69
N PRO A 203 -28.29 -0.91 9.80
CA PRO A 203 -29.51 -0.68 10.55
C PRO A 203 -29.21 -0.40 12.03
N GLY A 204 -29.44 0.83 12.47
CA GLY A 204 -29.30 1.23 13.87
C GLY A 204 -27.89 1.52 14.37
N GLU A 205 -26.87 1.43 13.52
CA GLU A 205 -25.46 1.68 13.90
C GLU A 205 -24.62 2.25 12.78
N SER A 206 -23.50 2.83 13.16
CA SER A 206 -22.43 3.20 12.24
C SER A 206 -21.06 2.96 12.87
N LEU A 207 -20.09 2.65 12.02
CA LEU A 207 -18.68 2.55 12.36
C LEU A 207 -17.91 3.55 11.51
N THR A 208 -17.11 4.40 12.13
CA THR A 208 -16.23 5.32 11.39
C THR A 208 -14.78 5.01 11.71
N ILE A 209 -13.97 4.86 10.66
CA ILE A 209 -12.53 4.66 10.76
C ILE A 209 -11.87 5.93 10.25
N THR A 210 -11.19 6.63 11.14
CA THR A 210 -10.52 7.90 10.85
C THR A 210 -9.02 7.73 10.87
N HIS A 211 -8.36 8.22 9.84
CA HIS A 211 -6.92 8.41 9.81
C HIS A 211 -6.58 9.87 9.49
N ASP A 212 -5.69 10.47 10.26
CA ASP A 212 -5.26 11.86 10.13
C ASP A 212 -3.73 11.93 10.12
N THR A 213 -3.15 12.44 9.03
CA THR A 213 -1.71 12.72 8.93
C THR A 213 -1.47 14.14 9.43
N ILE A 214 -0.72 14.28 10.52
CA ILE A 214 -0.40 15.56 11.14
C ILE A 214 0.97 16.06 10.66
N GLU A 215 1.99 15.20 10.75
CA GLU A 215 3.36 15.47 10.34
C GLU A 215 3.83 14.41 9.33
N PRO A 216 3.82 14.70 8.01
CA PRO A 216 4.09 13.69 6.98
C PRO A 216 5.43 12.98 7.15
N ALA A 217 6.52 13.70 7.44
CA ALA A 217 7.84 13.11 7.58
C ALA A 217 7.87 12.07 8.71
N ARG A 218 7.25 12.36 9.86
CA ARG A 218 7.18 11.44 11.00
C ARG A 218 6.18 10.31 10.77
N ALA A 219 5.07 10.60 10.08
CA ALA A 219 4.05 9.59 9.75
C ALA A 219 4.57 8.56 8.76
N TYR A 220 5.41 8.96 7.79
CA TYR A 220 5.92 8.06 6.76
C TYR A 220 7.17 7.28 7.19
N ALA A 221 7.92 7.76 8.17
CA ALA A 221 9.19 7.16 8.57
C ALA A 221 9.09 5.67 8.94
N PRO A 222 8.14 5.19 9.75
CA PRO A 222 8.03 3.76 10.04
C PRO A 222 7.75 2.91 8.79
N GLY A 223 6.88 3.37 7.89
CA GLY A 223 6.56 2.69 6.64
C GLY A 223 7.73 2.66 5.67
N ILE A 224 8.50 3.75 5.59
CA ILE A 224 9.71 3.81 4.76
C ILE A 224 10.75 2.82 5.27
N ARG A 225 10.99 2.75 6.59
CA ARG A 225 11.91 1.77 7.18
C ARG A 225 11.49 0.34 6.88
N LEU A 226 10.21 0.03 7.05
CA LEU A 226 9.66 -1.29 6.73
C LEU A 226 9.84 -1.63 5.24
N ALA A 227 9.58 -0.67 4.35
CA ALA A 227 9.75 -0.85 2.91
C ALA A 227 11.21 -1.06 2.52
N LEU A 228 12.14 -0.27 3.06
CA LEU A 228 13.58 -0.42 2.81
C LEU A 228 14.07 -1.82 3.21
N GLN A 229 13.75 -2.28 4.43
CA GLN A 229 14.16 -3.59 4.94
C GLN A 229 13.66 -4.74 4.06
N ASN A 230 12.44 -4.64 3.57
CA ASN A 230 11.83 -5.69 2.76
C ASN A 230 12.21 -5.61 1.28
N ALA A 231 12.41 -4.41 0.72
CA ALA A 231 12.75 -4.24 -0.67
C ALA A 231 14.10 -4.90 -1.03
N ILE A 232 15.07 -4.87 -0.13
CA ILE A 232 16.40 -5.48 -0.35
C ILE A 232 16.30 -6.97 -0.62
N VAL A 233 15.41 -7.68 0.07
CA VAL A 233 15.27 -9.14 -0.01
C VAL A 233 14.12 -9.59 -0.89
N SER A 234 13.29 -8.69 -1.36
CA SER A 234 12.13 -9.01 -2.20
C SER A 234 12.55 -9.60 -3.54
N ARG A 235 11.68 -10.46 -4.09
CA ARG A 235 11.80 -10.99 -5.45
C ARG A 235 10.45 -10.88 -6.15
N GLY A 236 10.49 -10.60 -7.45
CA GLY A 236 9.28 -10.34 -8.22
C GLY A 236 8.64 -8.98 -7.87
N VAL A 237 7.44 -8.78 -8.34
CA VAL A 237 6.67 -7.56 -8.09
C VAL A 237 5.86 -7.67 -6.80
N VAL A 238 6.06 -6.74 -5.89
CA VAL A 238 5.30 -6.59 -4.63
C VAL A 238 4.61 -5.23 -4.65
N ILE A 239 3.34 -5.18 -4.26
CA ILE A 239 2.53 -3.97 -4.27
C ILE A 239 1.91 -3.75 -2.89
N GLY A 240 2.11 -2.55 -2.35
CA GLY A 240 1.52 -2.10 -1.10
C GLY A 240 2.32 -2.49 0.14
N LEU A 241 2.31 -1.60 1.12
CA LEU A 241 2.99 -1.79 2.40
C LEU A 241 2.32 -2.90 3.24
N ASP A 242 1.04 -3.15 3.01
CA ASP A 242 0.26 -4.23 3.61
C ASP A 242 0.82 -5.62 3.29
N SER A 243 1.55 -5.78 2.18
CA SER A 243 2.25 -7.03 1.86
C SER A 243 3.32 -7.41 2.90
N PHE A 244 3.79 -6.46 3.70
CA PHE A 244 4.80 -6.64 4.74
C PHE A 244 4.25 -6.56 6.17
N LEU A 245 2.92 -6.41 6.30
CA LEU A 245 2.24 -6.27 7.59
C LEU A 245 1.36 -7.50 7.87
N ASP A 246 1.49 -8.06 9.05
CA ASP A 246 0.48 -8.96 9.61
C ASP A 246 -0.30 -8.19 10.69
N ILE A 247 -1.48 -7.71 10.30
CA ILE A 247 -2.38 -6.99 11.21
C ILE A 247 -3.38 -7.92 11.91
N GLY A 248 -3.25 -9.23 11.73
CA GLY A 248 -4.12 -10.24 12.35
C GLY A 248 -5.55 -10.24 11.80
N ILE A 249 -5.84 -9.47 10.75
CA ILE A 249 -7.15 -9.43 10.10
C ILE A 249 -7.04 -10.21 8.78
N ARG A 250 -7.82 -11.29 8.66
CA ARG A 250 -7.92 -12.02 7.39
C ARG A 250 -8.76 -11.21 6.42
N THR A 251 -8.13 -10.66 5.39
CA THR A 251 -8.85 -10.08 4.27
C THR A 251 -9.37 -11.19 3.36
N PRO A 252 -10.54 -11.02 2.71
CA PRO A 252 -11.15 -12.05 1.86
C PRO A 252 -10.29 -12.52 0.67
N HIS A 253 -9.16 -11.87 0.42
CA HIS A 253 -8.25 -12.17 -0.70
C HIS A 253 -7.14 -13.18 -0.36
N SER A 254 -6.94 -13.54 0.89
CA SER A 254 -6.05 -14.64 1.25
C SER A 254 -6.80 -15.95 1.06
N GLY A 255 -6.87 -16.43 -0.18
CA GLY A 255 -7.47 -17.71 -0.54
C GLY A 255 -6.76 -18.88 0.15
N GLY A 256 -7.30 -19.29 1.27
CA GLY A 256 -6.99 -20.51 1.97
C GLY A 256 -8.23 -20.89 2.75
N ARG A 257 -9.02 -21.82 2.19
CA ARG A 257 -10.06 -22.53 2.95
C ARG A 257 -9.36 -23.11 4.20
N PRO A 258 -9.86 -22.83 5.43
CA PRO A 258 -9.29 -23.49 6.60
C PRO A 258 -9.35 -25.01 6.39
N PRO A 259 -8.34 -25.76 6.86
CA PRO A 259 -8.42 -27.21 6.82
C PRO A 259 -9.70 -27.63 7.53
N VAL A 260 -10.56 -28.34 6.83
CA VAL A 260 -11.70 -29.04 7.44
C VAL A 260 -11.09 -30.08 8.36
N ASP A 261 -11.24 -29.87 9.64
CA ASP A 261 -10.95 -30.86 10.66
C ASP A 261 -11.93 -32.05 10.39
N GLU A 262 -11.43 -33.11 9.79
CA GLU A 262 -12.14 -34.36 9.68
C GLU A 262 -12.16 -35.00 11.07
N GLY A 263 -12.97 -34.41 11.96
CA GLY A 263 -13.27 -34.92 13.29
C GLY A 263 -14.01 -36.24 13.16
N GLY A 264 -13.37 -37.29 13.62
CA GLY A 264 -13.87 -38.64 13.60
C GLY A 264 -15.28 -38.78 14.19
N VAL A 265 -16.04 -39.61 13.53
CA VAL A 265 -17.39 -40.08 13.92
C VAL A 265 -17.32 -40.68 15.33
N PRO A 266 -18.11 -40.22 16.32
CA PRO A 266 -18.23 -40.93 17.60
C PRO A 266 -18.94 -42.24 17.40
N GLY A 267 -18.32 -43.33 17.87
CA GLY A 267 -18.76 -44.67 17.77
C GLY A 267 -20.17 -44.90 18.32
N GLN A 268 -20.92 -45.76 17.61
CA GLN A 268 -22.18 -46.35 18.04
C GLN A 268 -22.00 -47.07 19.38
N VAL A 269 -22.74 -46.63 20.36
CA VAL A 269 -22.95 -47.40 21.61
C VAL A 269 -23.98 -48.48 21.32
N ALA A 270 -23.53 -49.72 21.32
CA ALA A 270 -24.39 -50.92 21.22
C ALA A 270 -25.37 -50.98 22.42
N ARG A 271 -26.66 -50.99 22.14
CA ARG A 271 -27.69 -51.37 23.15
C ARG A 271 -27.70 -52.87 23.29
N THR A 272 -27.22 -53.37 24.43
CA THR A 272 -27.48 -54.73 24.87
C THR A 272 -28.90 -54.79 25.48
N THR A 273 -29.77 -55.51 24.82
CA THR A 273 -31.01 -56.00 25.41
C THR A 273 -30.68 -57.24 26.28
N GLY A 274 -30.98 -57.15 27.58
CA GLY A 274 -30.95 -58.23 28.50
C GLY A 274 -32.38 -58.47 29.04
N ALA A 275 -32.80 -59.66 29.04
CA ALA A 275 -34.10 -60.24 29.38
C ALA A 275 -34.71 -59.83 30.72
#